data_bebbbf88b5bedfc8ce6d7ba29a790cd8
#
_entry.id   bebbbf88b5bedfc8ce6d7ba29a790cd8
#
_cell.length_a   1.000
_cell.length_b   1.000
_cell.length_c   1.000
_cell.angle_alpha   90.00
_cell.angle_beta   90.00
_cell.angle_gamma   90.00
#
_symmetry.space_group_name_H-M   'P 1'
#
loop_
_entity.id
_entity.type
_entity.pdbx_description
1 polymer ?
#
loop_
_entity_poly.entity_id
_entity_poly.type
_entity_poly.pdbx_seq_one_letter_code
_entity_poly.pdbx_strand_id
1 'polypeptide(L)'
;MDGIFQRMGANEWLPYAYDVDHLVSNLNGGANEDELFECVIYHGKNDEQIEVLLGLLKREKAKIVELEKTRRLSKEEKTIAILVRENWQIKEIIEGCKELDEKIEIETKVGGDLYQLDSTIDFCKLLMALTNPDDPVYLVNFIESNYIDMPLWYQGLQNEEKQEQASKLVEVLDKYFMARMNKTWNELVAYVQANPVLVVLKTIFETLQPWNKYSDDLDKQRFYKSNYELLIEKIIKSYSVDYLTLTVIANAVQINILTKQQELARTTAEDESGIKFLCTTVHKAKGLEYGTVILPFTGQAIDNLQKANTDVNYSSPKLAYSIKVDENKKDCNSNYDSQQEIGQRICEEARILYVALTRAIRNCIWMKDADKKSNMSWSKFLEV
;
A
#
# COMPACT_ATOMS: atom_id res chain seq x y z
N MET A 1 15.84 24.25 -3.07
CA MET A 1 16.04 23.26 -1.97
C MET A 1 17.04 23.74 -0.94
N ASP A 2 18.23 24.19 -1.30
CA ASP A 2 19.23 24.69 -0.33
C ASP A 2 18.70 25.74 0.63
N GLY A 3 17.94 26.72 0.16
CA GLY A 3 17.33 27.75 1.02
C GLY A 3 16.34 27.19 2.07
N ILE A 4 15.70 26.06 1.80
CA ILE A 4 14.83 25.36 2.76
C ILE A 4 15.71 24.71 3.82
N PHE A 5 16.78 23.99 3.42
CA PHE A 5 17.67 23.31 4.34
C PHE A 5 18.53 24.27 5.15
N GLN A 6 18.95 25.41 4.58
CA GLN A 6 19.61 26.47 5.33
C GLN A 6 18.74 27.02 6.46
N ARG A 7 17.44 27.18 6.22
CA ARG A 7 16.50 27.64 7.27
C ARG A 7 16.20 26.56 8.30
N MET A 8 16.09 25.30 7.87
CA MET A 8 16.03 24.17 8.79
C MET A 8 17.28 24.12 9.66
N GLY A 9 18.46 24.40 9.08
CA GLY A 9 19.74 24.45 9.78
C GLY A 9 19.90 25.61 10.79
N ALA A 10 19.02 26.63 10.74
CA ALA A 10 18.93 27.63 11.80
C ALA A 10 18.32 27.07 13.10
N ASN A 11 17.73 25.87 13.06
CA ASN A 11 17.27 25.15 14.24
C ASN A 11 18.43 24.34 14.83
N GLU A 12 18.63 24.42 16.14
CA GLU A 12 19.71 23.71 16.85
C GLU A 12 19.70 22.17 16.64
N TRP A 13 18.53 21.63 16.29
CA TRP A 13 18.31 20.19 16.05
C TRP A 13 18.63 19.74 14.62
N LEU A 14 18.81 20.68 13.67
CA LEU A 14 18.98 20.38 12.26
C LEU A 14 20.22 21.11 11.70
N PRO A 15 21.42 20.75 12.14
CA PRO A 15 22.62 21.39 11.64
C PRO A 15 22.76 21.19 10.12
N TYR A 16 22.92 22.26 9.37
CA TYR A 16 23.16 22.26 7.94
C TYR A 16 24.43 23.08 7.64
N ALA A 17 25.38 22.42 7.00
CA ALA A 17 26.61 23.07 6.54
C ALA A 17 26.61 23.10 5.01
N TYR A 18 26.42 24.31 4.43
CA TYR A 18 26.33 24.49 2.99
C TYR A 18 27.47 23.83 2.21
N ASP A 19 28.68 23.93 2.68
CA ASP A 19 29.87 23.39 2.02
C ASP A 19 29.88 21.83 1.97
N VAL A 20 29.12 21.18 2.83
CA VAL A 20 29.06 19.70 2.95
C VAL A 20 27.72 19.15 2.47
N ASP A 21 26.63 19.85 2.79
CA ASP A 21 25.25 19.36 2.60
C ASP A 21 24.57 19.94 1.34
N HIS A 22 25.31 20.76 0.58
CA HIS A 22 24.81 21.37 -0.64
C HIS A 22 24.38 20.34 -1.68
N LEU A 23 23.16 20.51 -2.19
CA LEU A 23 22.57 19.64 -3.21
C LEU A 23 22.83 20.18 -4.62
N VAL A 24 23.49 19.42 -5.45
CA VAL A 24 23.69 19.72 -6.86
C VAL A 24 22.61 19.04 -7.69
N SER A 25 21.87 19.81 -8.48
CA SER A 25 20.92 19.24 -9.44
C SER A 25 21.66 18.56 -10.60
N ASN A 26 21.31 17.31 -10.88
CA ASN A 26 21.80 16.60 -12.07
C ASN A 26 20.99 16.91 -13.33
N LEU A 27 19.98 17.79 -13.26
CA LEU A 27 19.19 18.21 -14.41
C LEU A 27 20.00 19.17 -15.29
N ASN A 28 20.54 18.63 -16.36
CA ASN A 28 21.13 19.44 -17.45
C ASN A 28 20.00 20.06 -18.28
N GLY A 29 19.70 21.34 -18.04
CA GLY A 29 18.93 22.17 -18.96
C GLY A 29 17.64 22.75 -18.40
N GLY A 30 17.63 24.06 -18.25
CA GLY A 30 16.60 25.00 -18.61
C GLY A 30 15.15 24.80 -18.12
N ALA A 31 14.92 24.08 -17.04
CA ALA A 31 13.64 24.20 -16.35
C ALA A 31 13.61 25.59 -15.67
N ASN A 32 12.55 26.37 -15.91
CA ASN A 32 12.32 27.59 -15.17
C ASN A 32 12.32 27.24 -13.67
N GLU A 33 13.23 27.81 -12.90
CA GLU A 33 13.35 27.54 -11.47
C GLU A 33 12.04 27.77 -10.71
N ASP A 34 11.18 28.65 -11.23
CA ASP A 34 9.86 28.99 -10.67
C ASP A 34 8.79 27.88 -10.84
N GLU A 35 8.97 26.92 -11.73
CA GLU A 35 8.01 25.82 -11.95
C GLU A 35 8.29 24.59 -11.12
N LEU A 36 9.46 24.47 -10.50
CA LEU A 36 9.90 23.26 -9.77
C LEU A 36 9.31 23.17 -8.36
N PHE A 37 8.90 24.30 -7.76
CA PHE A 37 8.43 24.33 -6.38
C PHE A 37 7.30 25.35 -6.20
N GLU A 38 6.09 24.86 -5.89
CA GLU A 38 4.88 25.68 -5.80
C GLU A 38 4.19 25.51 -4.45
N CYS A 39 3.76 26.64 -3.85
CA CYS A 39 2.88 26.65 -2.70
C CYS A 39 1.45 26.95 -3.15
N VAL A 40 0.50 26.09 -2.78
CA VAL A 40 -0.93 26.29 -3.01
C VAL A 40 -1.63 26.48 -1.67
N ILE A 41 -2.31 27.61 -1.51
CA ILE A 41 -2.99 27.99 -0.28
C ILE A 41 -4.47 27.60 -0.38
N TYR A 42 -5.01 27.01 0.69
CA TYR A 42 -6.44 26.73 0.85
C TYR A 42 -6.92 27.20 2.24
N HIS A 43 -8.23 27.33 2.44
CA HIS A 43 -8.83 27.82 3.67
C HIS A 43 -9.67 26.73 4.36
N GLY A 44 -9.25 26.26 5.48
CA GLY A 44 -9.93 25.79 6.70
C GLY A 44 -10.65 24.45 6.70
N LYS A 45 -11.20 23.86 5.67
CA LYS A 45 -11.92 22.57 5.82
C LYS A 45 -11.36 21.45 4.94
N ASN A 46 -11.49 20.21 5.43
CA ASN A 46 -11.03 19.03 4.70
C ASN A 46 -11.64 18.96 3.29
N ASP A 47 -12.92 19.33 3.13
CA ASP A 47 -13.61 19.29 1.84
C ASP A 47 -12.95 20.23 0.84
N GLU A 48 -12.64 21.46 1.23
CA GLU A 48 -11.93 22.42 0.38
C GLU A 48 -10.51 21.96 0.04
N GLN A 49 -9.81 21.32 0.98
CA GLN A 49 -8.50 20.73 0.71
C GLN A 49 -8.55 19.67 -0.38
N ILE A 50 -9.56 18.80 -0.35
CA ILE A 50 -9.75 17.74 -1.34
C ILE A 50 -10.16 18.34 -2.70
N GLU A 51 -11.02 19.34 -2.73
CA GLU A 51 -11.39 20.07 -3.97
C GLU A 51 -10.16 20.70 -4.63
N VAL A 52 -9.33 21.40 -3.86
CA VAL A 52 -8.09 22.00 -4.34
C VAL A 52 -7.11 20.92 -4.84
N LEU A 53 -6.96 19.82 -4.10
CA LEU A 53 -6.13 18.70 -4.51
C LEU A 53 -6.60 18.10 -5.84
N LEU A 54 -7.91 17.89 -6.00
CA LEU A 54 -8.51 17.39 -7.24
C LEU A 54 -8.25 18.34 -8.41
N GLY A 55 -8.39 19.64 -8.19
CA GLY A 55 -8.03 20.67 -9.16
C GLY A 55 -6.56 20.60 -9.60
N LEU A 56 -5.64 20.39 -8.64
CA LEU A 56 -4.22 20.20 -8.92
C LEU A 56 -3.94 18.94 -9.73
N LEU A 57 -4.57 17.81 -9.42
CA LEU A 57 -4.43 16.58 -10.18
C LEU A 57 -4.85 16.76 -11.64
N LYS A 58 -5.99 17.42 -11.88
CA LYS A 58 -6.48 17.72 -13.24
C LYS A 58 -5.55 18.67 -13.98
N ARG A 59 -5.03 19.70 -13.30
CA ARG A 59 -4.08 20.66 -13.85
C ARG A 59 -2.77 19.98 -14.27
N GLU A 60 -2.19 19.20 -13.40
CA GLU A 60 -0.93 18.51 -13.68
C GLU A 60 -1.09 17.44 -14.76
N LYS A 61 -2.24 16.73 -14.80
CA LYS A 61 -2.58 15.83 -15.91
C LYS A 61 -2.57 16.58 -17.26
N ALA A 62 -3.21 17.74 -17.33
CA ALA A 62 -3.24 18.54 -18.55
C ALA A 62 -1.82 19.01 -18.99
N LYS A 63 -0.96 19.39 -18.04
CA LYS A 63 0.45 19.74 -18.33
C LYS A 63 1.22 18.54 -18.89
N ILE A 64 1.03 17.33 -18.36
CA ILE A 64 1.69 16.11 -18.87
C ILE A 64 1.24 15.82 -20.30
N VAL A 65 -0.06 15.92 -20.60
CA VAL A 65 -0.59 15.72 -21.96
C VAL A 65 0.03 16.73 -22.95
N GLU A 66 0.21 17.99 -22.54
CA GLU A 66 0.84 19.00 -23.38
C GLU A 66 2.33 18.73 -23.60
N LEU A 67 3.05 18.31 -22.55
CA LEU A 67 4.47 17.95 -22.65
C LEU A 67 4.69 16.74 -23.56
N GLU A 68 3.78 15.78 -23.58
CA GLU A 68 3.87 14.60 -24.48
C GLU A 68 3.76 14.96 -25.97
N LYS A 69 3.18 16.09 -26.30
CA LYS A 69 3.18 16.58 -27.70
C LYS A 69 4.56 17.08 -28.14
N THR A 70 5.41 17.46 -27.21
CA THR A 70 6.74 18.01 -27.48
C THR A 70 7.86 16.99 -27.35
N ARG A 71 7.72 16.04 -26.39
CA ARG A 71 8.70 14.97 -26.17
C ARG A 71 8.06 13.73 -25.54
N ARG A 72 8.70 12.57 -25.75
CA ARG A 72 8.28 11.35 -25.08
C ARG A 72 8.66 11.39 -23.60
N LEU A 73 7.70 11.12 -22.73
CA LEU A 73 7.90 11.05 -21.28
C LEU A 73 8.08 9.60 -20.81
N SER A 74 8.91 9.40 -19.80
CA SER A 74 9.03 8.11 -19.11
C SER A 74 7.78 7.81 -18.28
N LYS A 75 7.66 6.58 -17.78
CA LYS A 75 6.55 6.16 -16.91
C LYS A 75 6.55 6.94 -15.59
N GLU A 76 7.73 7.17 -15.03
CA GLU A 76 7.95 7.95 -13.82
C GLU A 76 7.53 9.41 -14.03
N GLU A 77 7.91 10.01 -15.17
CA GLU A 77 7.55 11.37 -15.54
C GLU A 77 6.04 11.58 -15.75
N LYS A 78 5.30 10.53 -16.12
CA LYS A 78 3.84 10.53 -16.25
C LYS A 78 3.09 10.30 -14.94
N THR A 79 3.79 9.97 -13.86
CA THR A 79 3.18 9.71 -12.57
C THR A 79 3.07 10.99 -11.75
N ILE A 80 1.87 11.29 -11.27
CA ILE A 80 1.58 12.33 -10.30
C ILE A 80 1.40 11.67 -8.95
N ALA A 81 2.35 11.86 -8.03
CA ALA A 81 2.35 11.23 -6.72
C ALA A 81 1.84 12.18 -5.64
N ILE A 82 0.86 11.75 -4.89
CA ILE A 82 0.40 12.40 -3.66
C ILE A 82 1.15 11.71 -2.52
N LEU A 83 2.05 12.43 -1.86
CA LEU A 83 2.83 11.88 -0.77
C LEU A 83 2.30 12.36 0.57
N VAL A 84 1.97 11.42 1.42
CA VAL A 84 1.44 11.67 2.75
C VAL A 84 2.33 11.07 3.83
N ARG A 85 2.15 11.53 5.06
CA ARG A 85 2.92 11.05 6.20
C ARG A 85 2.36 9.74 6.77
N GLU A 86 1.03 9.62 6.86
CA GLU A 86 0.35 8.54 7.56
C GLU A 86 -0.68 7.83 6.66
N ASN A 87 -0.92 6.53 6.90
CA ASN A 87 -1.83 5.73 6.07
C ASN A 87 -3.29 6.19 6.12
N TRP A 88 -3.77 6.76 7.25
CA TRP A 88 -5.14 7.25 7.35
C TRP A 88 -5.42 8.40 6.39
N GLN A 89 -4.40 9.23 6.08
CA GLN A 89 -4.49 10.33 5.11
C GLN A 89 -4.76 9.81 3.69
N ILE A 90 -4.23 8.62 3.35
CA ILE A 90 -4.48 7.98 2.04
C ILE A 90 -5.97 7.69 1.89
N LYS A 91 -6.58 7.10 2.94
CA LYS A 91 -8.00 6.77 2.94
C LYS A 91 -8.87 8.02 2.77
N GLU A 92 -8.58 9.08 3.52
CA GLU A 92 -9.27 10.36 3.44
C GLU A 92 -9.22 10.98 2.03
N ILE A 93 -8.03 10.97 1.40
CA ILE A 93 -7.86 11.46 0.03
C ILE A 93 -8.68 10.65 -0.97
N ILE A 94 -8.64 9.31 -0.89
CA ILE A 94 -9.31 8.46 -1.86
C ILE A 94 -10.83 8.58 -1.74
N GLU A 95 -11.34 8.51 -0.52
CA GLU A 95 -12.77 8.64 -0.25
C GLU A 95 -13.27 10.02 -0.70
N GLY A 96 -12.61 11.11 -0.29
CA GLY A 96 -12.99 12.46 -0.66
C GLY A 96 -12.87 12.73 -2.17
N CYS A 97 -11.83 12.25 -2.84
CA CYS A 97 -11.72 12.42 -4.30
C CYS A 97 -12.81 11.64 -5.06
N LYS A 98 -13.17 10.43 -4.61
CA LYS A 98 -14.25 9.63 -5.22
C LYS A 98 -15.62 10.27 -5.04
N GLU A 99 -15.89 10.88 -3.89
CA GLU A 99 -17.14 11.59 -3.63
C GLU A 99 -17.32 12.80 -4.56
N LEU A 100 -16.24 13.49 -4.90
CA LEU A 100 -16.26 14.66 -5.77
C LEU A 100 -16.18 14.34 -7.26
N ASP A 101 -15.49 13.27 -7.63
CA ASP A 101 -15.33 12.83 -9.03
C ASP A 101 -15.13 11.31 -9.10
N GLU A 102 -16.20 10.57 -9.37
CA GLU A 102 -16.20 9.11 -9.48
C GLU A 102 -15.24 8.56 -10.57
N LYS A 103 -14.85 9.41 -11.54
CA LYS A 103 -13.99 9.02 -12.65
C LYS A 103 -12.51 9.12 -12.32
N ILE A 104 -12.16 9.70 -11.18
CA ILE A 104 -10.76 9.81 -10.80
C ILE A 104 -10.30 8.53 -10.11
N GLU A 105 -9.35 7.87 -10.71
CA GLU A 105 -8.71 6.68 -10.15
C GLU A 105 -7.36 7.04 -9.55
N ILE A 106 -7.25 6.94 -8.23
CA ILE A 106 -6.01 7.16 -7.51
C ILE A 106 -5.49 5.80 -7.05
N GLU A 107 -4.37 5.39 -7.62
CA GLU A 107 -3.67 4.19 -7.18
C GLU A 107 -3.10 4.39 -5.77
N THR A 108 -3.12 3.33 -4.98
CA THR A 108 -2.46 3.34 -3.68
C THR A 108 -1.34 2.33 -3.66
N LYS A 109 -0.14 2.80 -3.30
CA LYS A 109 0.90 1.90 -2.80
C LYS A 109 0.75 1.77 -1.29
N VAL A 110 -0.39 1.25 -0.85
CA VAL A 110 -0.51 0.83 0.53
C VAL A 110 0.27 -0.48 0.61
N GLY A 111 1.46 -0.46 1.18
CA GLY A 111 2.21 -1.69 1.41
C GLY A 111 1.38 -2.58 2.31
N GLY A 112 1.27 -3.84 1.96
CA GLY A 112 0.57 -4.80 2.77
C GLY A 112 -0.69 -5.39 2.15
N ASP A 113 -1.05 -5.02 0.92
CA ASP A 113 -2.34 -5.44 0.37
C ASP A 113 -2.29 -6.80 -0.33
N LEU A 114 -1.17 -7.23 -0.91
CA LEU A 114 -1.11 -8.50 -1.66
C LEU A 114 -1.67 -9.68 -0.85
N TYR A 115 -1.25 -9.81 0.40
CA TYR A 115 -1.69 -10.90 1.28
C TYR A 115 -3.08 -10.69 1.91
N GLN A 116 -3.71 -9.55 1.68
CA GLN A 116 -5.08 -9.23 2.13
C GLN A 116 -6.10 -9.26 0.97
N LEU A 117 -5.63 -9.44 -0.27
CA LEU A 117 -6.49 -9.48 -1.44
C LEU A 117 -7.28 -10.78 -1.54
N ASP A 118 -8.48 -10.69 -2.12
CA ASP A 118 -9.33 -11.85 -2.38
C ASP A 118 -8.59 -12.93 -3.19
N SER A 119 -7.78 -12.54 -4.19
CA SER A 119 -6.99 -13.47 -4.99
C SER A 119 -6.02 -14.32 -4.15
N THR A 120 -5.40 -13.73 -3.11
CA THR A 120 -4.49 -14.44 -2.20
C THR A 120 -5.26 -15.24 -1.16
N ILE A 121 -6.33 -14.67 -0.60
CA ILE A 121 -7.17 -15.36 0.39
C ILE A 121 -7.84 -16.59 -0.21
N ASP A 122 -8.41 -16.48 -1.40
CA ASP A 122 -9.04 -17.61 -2.11
C ASP A 122 -8.01 -18.68 -2.48
N PHE A 123 -6.82 -18.24 -2.94
CA PHE A 123 -5.73 -19.18 -3.22
C PHE A 123 -5.28 -19.92 -1.95
N CYS A 124 -5.18 -19.23 -0.81
CA CYS A 124 -4.89 -19.86 0.47
C CYS A 124 -5.96 -20.90 0.86
N LYS A 125 -7.25 -20.59 0.68
CA LYS A 125 -8.35 -21.50 0.93
C LYS A 125 -8.23 -22.78 0.08
N LEU A 126 -7.90 -22.65 -1.21
CA LEU A 126 -7.62 -23.80 -2.09
C LEU A 126 -6.44 -24.64 -1.56
N LEU A 127 -5.31 -24.00 -1.23
CA LEU A 127 -4.13 -24.70 -0.74
C LEU A 127 -4.41 -25.46 0.56
N MET A 128 -5.13 -24.83 1.49
CA MET A 128 -5.47 -25.46 2.78
C MET A 128 -6.42 -26.64 2.59
N ALA A 129 -7.40 -26.57 1.69
CA ALA A 129 -8.27 -27.68 1.36
C ALA A 129 -7.52 -28.83 0.70
N LEU A 130 -6.61 -28.55 -0.24
CA LEU A 130 -5.77 -29.58 -0.88
C LEU A 130 -4.79 -30.23 0.10
N THR A 131 -4.35 -29.51 1.13
CA THR A 131 -3.46 -30.03 2.18
C THR A 131 -4.22 -30.84 3.24
N ASN A 132 -5.49 -30.51 3.48
CA ASN A 132 -6.38 -31.17 4.45
C ASN A 132 -7.69 -31.60 3.76
N PRO A 133 -7.64 -32.58 2.85
CA PRO A 133 -8.74 -32.88 1.94
C PRO A 133 -9.98 -33.50 2.59
N ASP A 134 -9.86 -34.00 3.84
CA ASP A 134 -10.92 -34.62 4.61
C ASP A 134 -11.39 -33.78 5.82
N ASP A 135 -10.90 -32.55 5.97
CA ASP A 135 -11.31 -31.68 7.07
C ASP A 135 -12.45 -30.74 6.59
N PRO A 136 -13.67 -30.88 7.19
CA PRO A 136 -14.82 -30.11 6.75
C PRO A 136 -14.64 -28.59 6.87
N VAL A 137 -13.82 -28.10 7.80
CA VAL A 137 -13.56 -26.66 7.97
C VAL A 137 -12.85 -26.09 6.74
N TYR A 138 -11.81 -26.76 6.26
CA TYR A 138 -11.07 -26.30 5.07
C TYR A 138 -11.87 -26.51 3.79
N LEU A 139 -12.67 -27.59 3.71
CA LEU A 139 -13.55 -27.83 2.56
C LEU A 139 -14.63 -26.74 2.45
N VAL A 140 -15.28 -26.37 3.56
CA VAL A 140 -16.27 -25.27 3.58
C VAL A 140 -15.63 -23.95 3.17
N ASN A 141 -14.49 -23.60 3.77
CA ASN A 141 -13.78 -22.38 3.42
C ASN A 141 -13.43 -22.29 1.93
N PHE A 142 -13.03 -23.43 1.34
CA PHE A 142 -12.73 -23.51 -0.08
C PHE A 142 -14.00 -23.38 -0.95
N ILE A 143 -15.10 -24.03 -0.57
CA ILE A 143 -16.38 -23.94 -1.28
C ILE A 143 -16.91 -22.48 -1.26
N GLU A 144 -16.61 -21.71 -0.19
CA GLU A 144 -16.93 -20.29 -0.08
C GLU A 144 -15.97 -19.35 -0.85
N SER A 145 -14.93 -19.88 -1.48
CA SER A 145 -14.02 -19.07 -2.27
C SER A 145 -14.56 -18.77 -3.67
N ASN A 146 -13.93 -17.82 -4.34
CA ASN A 146 -14.28 -17.50 -5.73
C ASN A 146 -13.96 -18.62 -6.73
N TYR A 147 -13.23 -19.67 -6.31
CA TYR A 147 -12.96 -20.85 -7.15
C TYR A 147 -14.20 -21.72 -7.38
N ILE A 148 -15.17 -21.66 -6.47
CA ILE A 148 -16.37 -22.50 -6.53
C ILE A 148 -17.58 -21.63 -6.75
N ASP A 149 -18.19 -21.79 -7.91
CA ASP A 149 -19.44 -21.10 -8.26
C ASP A 149 -20.62 -22.04 -8.00
N MET A 150 -21.01 -22.14 -6.74
CA MET A 150 -22.15 -22.95 -6.30
C MET A 150 -22.91 -22.26 -5.16
N PRO A 151 -24.26 -22.38 -5.12
CA PRO A 151 -25.01 -21.88 -3.99
C PRO A 151 -24.70 -22.65 -2.72
N LEU A 152 -24.49 -21.93 -1.63
CA LEU A 152 -24.17 -22.47 -0.31
C LEU A 152 -25.42 -23.07 0.35
N TRP A 153 -25.33 -24.32 0.83
CA TRP A 153 -26.45 -24.98 1.51
C TRP A 153 -25.98 -25.80 2.73
N TYR A 154 -25.28 -25.16 3.64
CA TYR A 154 -24.77 -25.85 4.85
C TYR A 154 -25.81 -26.08 5.94
N GLN A 155 -27.00 -25.55 5.84
CA GLN A 155 -27.96 -25.49 6.95
C GLN A 155 -28.33 -26.85 7.56
N GLY A 156 -27.99 -27.97 6.90
CA GLY A 156 -28.16 -29.32 7.44
C GLY A 156 -26.91 -29.97 8.03
N LEU A 157 -25.73 -29.45 7.73
CA LEU A 157 -24.47 -30.11 8.11
C LEU A 157 -24.02 -29.84 9.55
N GLN A 158 -24.49 -28.78 10.20
CA GLN A 158 -24.04 -28.35 11.53
C GLN A 158 -24.30 -29.37 12.64
N ASN A 159 -25.29 -30.26 12.46
CA ASN A 159 -25.69 -31.26 13.46
C ASN A 159 -25.10 -32.64 13.21
N GLU A 160 -24.25 -32.82 12.19
CA GLU A 160 -23.68 -34.08 11.81
C GLU A 160 -22.26 -34.27 12.39
N GLU A 161 -21.81 -35.53 12.48
CA GLU A 161 -20.42 -35.80 12.85
C GLU A 161 -19.45 -35.31 11.78
N LYS A 162 -18.25 -34.87 12.18
CA LYS A 162 -17.25 -34.29 11.26
C LYS A 162 -16.95 -35.17 10.04
N GLN A 163 -16.92 -36.47 10.22
CA GLN A 163 -16.63 -37.42 9.14
C GLN A 163 -17.76 -37.48 8.10
N GLU A 164 -18.99 -37.35 8.55
CA GLU A 164 -20.19 -37.31 7.69
C GLU A 164 -20.28 -35.98 6.97
N GLN A 165 -19.97 -34.85 7.66
CA GLN A 165 -19.85 -33.53 7.06
C GLN A 165 -18.81 -33.54 5.93
N ALA A 166 -17.59 -34.05 6.18
CA ALA A 166 -16.53 -34.15 5.18
C ALA A 166 -16.97 -34.96 3.95
N SER A 167 -17.59 -36.12 4.17
CA SER A 167 -18.05 -36.98 3.07
C SER A 167 -19.05 -36.31 2.16
N LYS A 168 -20.02 -35.56 2.72
CA LYS A 168 -21.01 -34.79 1.95
C LYS A 168 -20.37 -33.62 1.17
N LEU A 169 -19.40 -32.94 1.78
CA LEU A 169 -18.66 -31.86 1.11
C LEU A 169 -17.80 -32.39 -0.04
N VAL A 170 -17.13 -33.52 0.16
CA VAL A 170 -16.35 -34.21 -0.88
C VAL A 170 -17.27 -34.64 -2.04
N GLU A 171 -18.47 -35.17 -1.76
CA GLU A 171 -19.42 -35.54 -2.83
C GLU A 171 -19.83 -34.32 -3.68
N VAL A 172 -19.97 -33.18 -3.07
CA VAL A 172 -20.25 -31.91 -3.79
C VAL A 172 -19.06 -31.50 -4.65
N LEU A 173 -17.85 -31.53 -4.09
CA LEU A 173 -16.62 -31.22 -4.82
C LEU A 173 -16.35 -32.22 -5.96
N ASP A 174 -16.65 -33.49 -5.76
CA ASP A 174 -16.54 -34.51 -6.80
C ASP A 174 -17.39 -34.15 -8.02
N LYS A 175 -18.67 -33.82 -7.81
CA LYS A 175 -19.56 -33.40 -8.89
C LYS A 175 -19.04 -32.13 -9.59
N TYR A 176 -18.55 -31.17 -8.82
CA TYR A 176 -18.02 -29.91 -9.35
C TYR A 176 -16.77 -30.11 -10.20
N PHE A 177 -15.77 -30.85 -9.68
CA PHE A 177 -14.51 -31.08 -10.37
C PHE A 177 -14.64 -32.09 -11.51
N MET A 178 -15.50 -33.09 -11.39
CA MET A 178 -15.77 -34.04 -12.48
C MET A 178 -16.30 -33.29 -13.71
N ALA A 179 -17.21 -32.34 -13.53
CA ALA A 179 -17.76 -31.56 -14.63
C ALA A 179 -16.77 -30.62 -15.31
N ARG A 180 -15.75 -30.11 -14.60
CA ARG A 180 -14.82 -29.05 -15.08
C ARG A 180 -13.42 -29.58 -15.40
N MET A 181 -12.96 -30.59 -14.70
CA MET A 181 -11.59 -31.10 -14.80
C MET A 181 -11.52 -32.60 -15.08
N ASN A 182 -12.67 -33.28 -15.17
CA ASN A 182 -12.79 -34.73 -15.34
C ASN A 182 -11.98 -35.51 -14.27
N LYS A 183 -12.07 -35.07 -13.03
CA LYS A 183 -11.44 -35.67 -11.84
C LYS A 183 -12.38 -35.55 -10.64
N THR A 184 -12.38 -36.54 -9.77
CA THR A 184 -12.92 -36.41 -8.42
C THR A 184 -12.02 -35.53 -7.56
N TRP A 185 -12.50 -35.10 -6.40
CA TRP A 185 -11.71 -34.34 -5.44
C TRP A 185 -10.44 -35.08 -5.01
N ASN A 186 -10.59 -36.36 -4.65
CA ASN A 186 -9.47 -37.18 -4.24
C ASN A 186 -8.47 -37.45 -5.37
N GLU A 187 -8.94 -37.64 -6.60
CA GLU A 187 -8.05 -37.73 -7.78
C GLU A 187 -7.32 -36.41 -8.04
N LEU A 188 -7.95 -35.27 -7.83
CA LEU A 188 -7.28 -33.98 -7.94
C LEU A 188 -6.21 -33.80 -6.87
N VAL A 189 -6.50 -34.13 -5.62
CA VAL A 189 -5.52 -34.11 -4.52
C VAL A 189 -4.31 -34.99 -4.83
N ALA A 190 -4.55 -36.25 -5.26
CA ALA A 190 -3.48 -37.13 -5.67
C ALA A 190 -2.68 -36.60 -6.88
N TYR A 191 -3.37 -35.97 -7.82
CA TYR A 191 -2.74 -35.37 -9.00
C TYR A 191 -1.82 -34.18 -8.63
N VAL A 192 -2.23 -33.32 -7.69
CA VAL A 192 -1.40 -32.21 -7.18
C VAL A 192 -0.15 -32.75 -6.48
N GLN A 193 -0.27 -33.85 -5.74
CA GLN A 193 0.86 -34.46 -5.02
C GLN A 193 1.86 -35.17 -5.94
N ALA A 194 1.40 -35.68 -7.07
CA ALA A 194 2.20 -36.47 -8.01
C ALA A 194 2.84 -35.63 -9.15
N ASN A 195 2.49 -34.37 -9.27
CA ASN A 195 2.92 -33.52 -10.38
C ASN A 195 3.55 -32.20 -9.87
N PRO A 196 4.28 -31.45 -10.73
CA PRO A 196 4.83 -30.14 -10.35
C PRO A 196 3.72 -29.21 -9.85
N VAL A 197 3.74 -28.94 -8.56
CA VAL A 197 2.64 -28.30 -7.82
C VAL A 197 2.18 -26.99 -8.43
N LEU A 198 3.11 -26.09 -8.81
CA LEU A 198 2.77 -24.80 -9.40
C LEU A 198 2.07 -24.93 -10.76
N VAL A 199 2.44 -25.93 -11.55
CA VAL A 199 1.79 -26.17 -12.86
C VAL A 199 0.35 -26.60 -12.65
N VAL A 200 0.11 -27.51 -11.69
CA VAL A 200 -1.24 -27.98 -11.40
C VAL A 200 -2.09 -26.85 -10.80
N LEU A 201 -1.55 -26.08 -9.85
CA LEU A 201 -2.26 -24.93 -9.26
C LEU A 201 -2.62 -23.88 -10.30
N LYS A 202 -1.72 -23.60 -11.26
CA LYS A 202 -2.02 -22.72 -12.38
C LYS A 202 -3.13 -23.29 -13.27
N THR A 203 -3.10 -24.58 -13.56
CA THR A 203 -4.16 -25.26 -14.35
C THR A 203 -5.52 -25.16 -13.65
N ILE A 204 -5.56 -25.35 -12.31
CA ILE A 204 -6.78 -25.19 -11.51
C ILE A 204 -7.28 -23.73 -11.62
N PHE A 205 -6.39 -22.74 -11.46
CA PHE A 205 -6.73 -21.35 -11.56
C PHE A 205 -7.33 -20.96 -12.93
N GLU A 206 -6.69 -21.41 -14.02
CA GLU A 206 -7.13 -21.14 -15.38
C GLU A 206 -8.44 -21.88 -15.74
N THR A 207 -8.65 -23.07 -15.20
CA THR A 207 -9.86 -23.87 -15.48
C THR A 207 -11.06 -23.37 -14.71
N LEU A 208 -10.90 -23.05 -13.43
CA LEU A 208 -12.00 -22.60 -12.57
C LEU A 208 -12.32 -21.13 -12.67
N GLN A 209 -11.37 -20.31 -13.15
CA GLN A 209 -11.54 -18.89 -13.43
C GLN A 209 -12.17 -18.10 -12.28
N PRO A 210 -11.57 -18.08 -11.07
CA PRO A 210 -12.18 -17.44 -9.89
C PRO A 210 -12.46 -15.93 -10.07
N TRP A 211 -11.79 -15.28 -11.01
CA TRP A 211 -12.05 -13.88 -11.37
C TRP A 211 -13.41 -13.63 -12.03
N ASN A 212 -14.09 -14.68 -12.54
CA ASN A 212 -15.41 -14.52 -13.20
C ASN A 212 -16.50 -14.10 -12.22
N LYS A 213 -16.28 -14.18 -10.91
CA LYS A 213 -17.16 -13.57 -9.93
C LYS A 213 -17.31 -12.05 -10.10
N TYR A 214 -16.33 -11.41 -10.72
CA TYR A 214 -16.34 -10.00 -11.06
C TYR A 214 -16.72 -9.76 -12.53
N SER A 215 -17.67 -10.55 -13.09
CA SER A 215 -18.05 -10.51 -14.51
C SER A 215 -18.47 -9.12 -15.00
N ASP A 216 -19.02 -8.29 -14.11
CA ASP A 216 -19.51 -6.96 -14.41
C ASP A 216 -18.42 -5.86 -14.30
N ASP A 217 -17.19 -6.25 -13.89
CA ASP A 217 -16.09 -5.32 -13.65
C ASP A 217 -14.77 -5.89 -14.19
N LEU A 218 -14.43 -5.52 -15.43
CA LEU A 218 -13.23 -5.99 -16.11
C LEU A 218 -11.93 -5.58 -15.41
N ASP A 219 -11.91 -4.45 -14.71
CA ASP A 219 -10.72 -3.97 -14.02
C ASP A 219 -10.49 -4.77 -12.74
N LYS A 220 -11.55 -5.14 -12.01
CA LYS A 220 -11.43 -6.09 -10.90
C LYS A 220 -10.98 -7.47 -11.36
N GLN A 221 -11.45 -7.96 -12.51
CA GLN A 221 -10.96 -9.23 -13.07
C GLN A 221 -9.45 -9.17 -13.36
N ARG A 222 -9.00 -8.10 -14.04
CA ARG A 222 -7.58 -7.89 -14.34
C ARG A 222 -6.75 -7.76 -13.07
N PHE A 223 -7.26 -7.01 -12.10
CA PHE A 223 -6.64 -6.83 -10.80
C PHE A 223 -6.47 -8.18 -10.07
N TYR A 224 -7.53 -9.00 -10.03
CA TYR A 224 -7.48 -10.34 -9.41
C TYR A 224 -6.42 -11.23 -10.07
N LYS A 225 -6.41 -11.29 -11.41
CA LYS A 225 -5.44 -12.10 -12.19
C LYS A 225 -4.01 -11.64 -11.98
N SER A 226 -3.74 -10.34 -12.12
CA SER A 226 -2.39 -9.79 -12.01
C SER A 226 -1.78 -9.97 -10.63
N ASN A 227 -2.60 -9.93 -9.57
CA ASN A 227 -2.13 -10.14 -8.19
C ASN A 227 -1.96 -11.62 -7.84
N TYR A 228 -2.76 -12.52 -8.42
CA TYR A 228 -2.46 -13.95 -8.37
C TYR A 228 -1.10 -14.27 -9.02
N GLU A 229 -0.83 -13.74 -10.21
CA GLU A 229 0.46 -13.90 -10.89
C GLU A 229 1.62 -13.35 -10.05
N LEU A 230 1.45 -12.17 -9.46
CA LEU A 230 2.45 -11.58 -8.56
C LEU A 230 2.72 -12.48 -7.35
N LEU A 231 1.68 -13.04 -6.75
CA LEU A 231 1.82 -13.98 -5.63
C LEU A 231 2.66 -15.20 -6.03
N ILE A 232 2.37 -15.80 -7.20
CA ILE A 232 3.15 -16.95 -7.72
C ILE A 232 4.61 -16.53 -7.98
N GLU A 233 4.87 -15.37 -8.58
CA GLU A 233 6.24 -14.86 -8.76
C GLU A 233 6.99 -14.70 -7.43
N LYS A 234 6.31 -14.20 -6.39
CA LYS A 234 6.91 -14.05 -5.06
C LYS A 234 7.24 -15.40 -4.43
N ILE A 235 6.36 -16.39 -4.56
CA ILE A 235 6.60 -17.77 -4.09
C ILE A 235 7.84 -18.35 -4.81
N ILE A 236 7.91 -18.23 -6.13
CA ILE A 236 9.05 -18.74 -6.92
C ILE A 236 10.37 -18.06 -6.52
N LYS A 237 10.35 -16.75 -6.26
CA LYS A 237 11.54 -16.00 -5.86
C LYS A 237 12.01 -16.31 -4.43
N SER A 238 11.08 -16.64 -3.54
CA SER A 238 11.38 -16.88 -2.13
C SER A 238 11.88 -18.29 -1.84
N TYR A 239 11.58 -19.25 -2.70
CA TYR A 239 11.90 -20.68 -2.50
C TYR A 239 12.59 -21.24 -3.74
N SER A 240 13.58 -22.13 -3.52
CA SER A 240 14.12 -22.94 -4.62
C SER A 240 13.03 -23.87 -5.17
N VAL A 241 12.91 -23.94 -6.49
CA VAL A 241 11.88 -24.73 -7.18
C VAL A 241 11.91 -26.21 -6.75
N ASP A 242 13.08 -26.73 -6.42
CA ASP A 242 13.29 -28.12 -5.99
C ASP A 242 12.64 -28.46 -4.63
N TYR A 243 12.33 -27.46 -3.82
CA TYR A 243 11.71 -27.62 -2.48
C TYR A 243 10.26 -27.15 -2.42
N LEU A 244 9.65 -26.76 -3.54
CA LEU A 244 8.27 -26.29 -3.59
C LEU A 244 7.30 -27.48 -3.55
N THR A 245 6.85 -27.83 -2.34
CA THR A 245 5.74 -28.75 -2.12
C THR A 245 4.45 -27.99 -1.82
N LEU A 246 3.31 -28.65 -1.97
CA LEU A 246 2.00 -28.10 -1.62
C LEU A 246 1.99 -27.55 -0.19
N THR A 247 2.49 -28.31 0.77
CA THR A 247 2.53 -27.93 2.20
C THR A 247 3.42 -26.69 2.44
N VAL A 248 4.58 -26.60 1.77
CA VAL A 248 5.47 -25.44 1.90
C VAL A 248 4.78 -24.18 1.40
N ILE A 249 4.13 -24.24 0.23
CA ILE A 249 3.40 -23.10 -0.34
C ILE A 249 2.23 -22.71 0.55
N ALA A 250 1.43 -23.69 1.01
CA ALA A 250 0.27 -23.45 1.88
C ALA A 250 0.66 -22.74 3.17
N ASN A 251 1.68 -23.25 3.86
CA ASN A 251 2.18 -22.65 5.10
C ASN A 251 2.75 -21.26 4.87
N ALA A 252 3.52 -21.04 3.81
CA ALA A 252 4.11 -19.74 3.50
C ALA A 252 3.02 -18.68 3.25
N VAL A 253 2.02 -18.99 2.43
CA VAL A 253 0.92 -18.06 2.14
C VAL A 253 0.10 -17.79 3.40
N GLN A 254 -0.23 -18.84 4.18
CA GLN A 254 -0.99 -18.69 5.41
C GLN A 254 -0.26 -17.84 6.46
N ILE A 255 1.04 -18.06 6.67
CA ILE A 255 1.85 -17.25 7.59
C ILE A 255 1.86 -15.78 7.17
N ASN A 256 2.08 -15.50 5.88
CA ASN A 256 2.11 -14.14 5.37
C ASN A 256 0.75 -13.42 5.52
N ILE A 257 -0.37 -14.13 5.36
CA ILE A 257 -1.71 -13.61 5.62
C ILE A 257 -1.90 -13.29 7.12
N LEU A 258 -1.56 -14.24 8.00
CA LEU A 258 -1.75 -14.11 9.45
C LEU A 258 -0.86 -13.02 10.05
N THR A 259 0.38 -12.91 9.58
CA THR A 259 1.33 -11.87 10.03
C THR A 259 1.10 -10.52 9.35
N LYS A 260 0.13 -10.43 8.43
CA LYS A 260 -0.11 -9.24 7.62
C LYS A 260 1.19 -8.72 6.97
N GLN A 261 1.95 -9.67 6.40
CA GLN A 261 3.22 -9.36 5.74
C GLN A 261 3.00 -8.25 4.71
N GLN A 262 3.80 -7.19 4.81
CA GLN A 262 3.68 -6.06 3.90
C GLN A 262 4.30 -6.38 2.54
N GLU A 263 3.49 -6.48 1.52
CA GLU A 263 3.90 -6.66 0.12
C GLU A 263 2.97 -5.86 -0.79
N LEU A 264 3.55 -5.18 -1.78
CA LEU A 264 2.77 -4.33 -2.68
C LEU A 264 1.97 -5.17 -3.68
N ALA A 265 0.67 -4.90 -3.77
CA ALA A 265 -0.18 -5.41 -4.84
C ALA A 265 0.15 -4.74 -6.18
N ARG A 266 -0.10 -5.45 -7.30
CA ARG A 266 -0.11 -4.82 -8.62
C ARG A 266 -1.40 -4.02 -8.77
N THR A 267 -1.27 -2.83 -9.30
CA THR A 267 -2.41 -1.98 -9.68
C THR A 267 -2.68 -2.11 -11.17
N THR A 268 -3.94 -2.08 -11.57
CA THR A 268 -4.35 -2.20 -12.99
C THR A 268 -4.67 -0.86 -13.63
N ALA A 269 -4.73 0.22 -12.86
CA ALA A 269 -5.13 1.52 -13.35
C ALA A 269 -4.02 2.18 -14.19
N GLU A 270 -3.95 1.83 -15.46
CA GLU A 270 -3.33 2.67 -16.47
C GLU A 270 -4.45 3.36 -17.25
N ASP A 271 -4.58 4.68 -17.09
CA ASP A 271 -5.38 5.52 -18.00
C ASP A 271 -4.89 5.27 -19.44
N GLU A 272 -5.78 5.37 -20.44
CA GLU A 272 -5.42 5.24 -21.87
C GLU A 272 -4.25 6.16 -22.26
N SER A 273 -4.09 7.29 -21.57
CA SER A 273 -2.95 8.20 -21.73
C SER A 273 -1.65 7.70 -21.08
N GLY A 274 -1.70 6.64 -20.25
CA GLY A 274 -0.57 6.16 -19.43
C GLY A 274 -0.20 7.09 -18.27
N ILE A 275 -1.02 8.10 -17.95
CA ILE A 275 -0.82 9.01 -16.81
C ILE A 275 -1.41 8.37 -15.56
N LYS A 276 -0.65 8.40 -14.47
CA LYS A 276 -1.04 7.77 -13.20
C LYS A 276 -1.17 8.78 -12.09
N PHE A 277 -2.22 8.64 -11.29
CA PHE A 277 -2.32 9.25 -9.97
C PHE A 277 -1.98 8.22 -8.91
N LEU A 278 -1.01 8.52 -8.07
CA LEU A 278 -0.55 7.62 -7.02
C LEU A 278 -0.64 8.30 -5.67
N CYS A 279 -1.30 7.68 -4.69
CA CYS A 279 -1.26 8.13 -3.29
C CYS A 279 -0.49 7.13 -2.43
N THR A 280 0.55 7.59 -1.74
CA THR A 280 1.40 6.71 -0.92
C THR A 280 2.06 7.48 0.23
N THR A 281 2.59 6.76 1.22
CA THR A 281 3.38 7.43 2.28
C THR A 281 4.79 7.74 1.79
N VAL A 282 5.41 8.80 2.35
CA VAL A 282 6.79 9.19 2.03
C VAL A 282 7.78 8.05 2.25
N HIS A 283 7.59 7.23 3.30
CA HIS A 283 8.45 6.08 3.57
C HIS A 283 8.45 5.06 2.42
N LYS A 284 7.29 4.81 1.83
CA LYS A 284 7.14 3.87 0.70
C LYS A 284 7.61 4.46 -0.64
N ALA A 285 7.70 5.78 -0.71
CA ALA A 285 8.23 6.50 -1.86
C ALA A 285 9.77 6.54 -1.89
N LYS A 286 10.45 6.09 -0.83
CA LYS A 286 11.91 6.11 -0.75
C LYS A 286 12.54 5.31 -1.91
N GLY A 287 13.45 5.93 -2.66
CA GLY A 287 14.14 5.32 -3.81
C GLY A 287 13.34 5.36 -5.13
N LEU A 288 12.11 5.90 -5.12
CA LEU A 288 11.29 6.09 -6.31
C LEU A 288 11.30 7.56 -6.73
N GLU A 289 10.97 7.82 -8.01
CA GLU A 289 10.88 9.17 -8.56
C GLU A 289 9.56 9.33 -9.31
N TYR A 290 9.02 10.56 -9.33
CA TYR A 290 7.73 10.86 -9.91
C TYR A 290 7.78 12.20 -10.66
N GLY A 291 7.07 12.31 -11.76
CA GLY A 291 7.03 13.53 -12.56
C GLY A 291 6.58 14.74 -11.75
N THR A 292 5.51 14.60 -10.99
CA THR A 292 4.99 15.61 -10.07
C THR A 292 4.76 14.99 -8.70
N VAL A 293 5.14 15.69 -7.64
CA VAL A 293 4.84 15.33 -6.25
C VAL A 293 3.93 16.40 -5.65
N ILE A 294 2.87 15.97 -4.97
CA ILE A 294 1.94 16.83 -4.24
C ILE A 294 1.96 16.44 -2.76
N LEU A 295 2.15 17.43 -1.88
CA LEU A 295 2.17 17.28 -0.42
C LEU A 295 0.95 17.98 0.19
N PRO A 296 -0.17 17.26 0.46
CA PRO A 296 -1.41 17.90 0.87
C PRO A 296 -1.48 18.30 2.35
N PHE A 297 -0.90 17.51 3.27
CA PHE A 297 -1.07 17.66 4.72
C PHE A 297 0.13 18.30 5.42
N THR A 298 0.64 19.41 4.89
CA THR A 298 1.88 20.03 5.41
C THR A 298 1.70 20.83 6.70
N GLY A 299 0.47 21.18 7.07
CA GLY A 299 0.15 21.98 8.27
C GLY A 299 0.00 21.19 9.58
N GLN A 300 0.28 19.91 9.59
CA GLN A 300 0.17 19.10 10.81
C GLN A 300 1.32 19.40 11.78
N ALA A 301 0.98 19.54 13.09
CA ALA A 301 1.98 19.74 14.13
C ALA A 301 2.86 18.49 14.30
N ILE A 302 4.17 18.67 14.31
CA ILE A 302 5.19 17.61 14.44
C ILE A 302 5.78 17.52 15.84
N ASP A 303 5.59 18.53 16.66
CA ASP A 303 6.10 18.66 18.03
C ASP A 303 5.14 18.12 19.12
N ASN A 304 4.00 17.54 18.72
CA ASN A 304 2.99 17.07 19.65
C ASN A 304 3.30 15.66 20.21
N LEU A 305 3.93 15.60 21.38
CA LEU A 305 4.23 14.36 22.12
C LEU A 305 2.99 13.68 22.72
N GLN A 306 1.84 14.37 22.82
CA GLN A 306 0.65 13.82 23.50
C GLN A 306 0.01 12.66 22.71
N LYS A 307 0.20 12.61 21.41
CA LYS A 307 -0.36 11.57 20.54
C LYS A 307 0.34 10.21 20.65
N ALA A 308 1.59 10.16 21.10
CA ALA A 308 2.32 8.91 21.21
C ALA A 308 1.89 8.14 22.47
N ASN A 309 1.49 6.88 22.30
CA ASN A 309 1.13 6.00 23.40
C ASN A 309 2.37 5.52 24.18
N THR A 310 3.49 5.35 23.50
CA THR A 310 4.73 4.86 24.07
C THR A 310 5.91 5.45 23.31
N ASP A 311 6.81 6.11 24.01
CA ASP A 311 8.09 6.57 23.49
C ASP A 311 9.19 5.82 24.22
N VAL A 312 10.09 5.16 23.47
CA VAL A 312 11.23 4.44 24.04
C VAL A 312 12.48 4.86 23.29
N ASN A 313 13.46 5.38 24.00
CA ASN A 313 14.71 5.86 23.45
C ASN A 313 15.90 5.08 23.97
N TYR A 314 16.71 4.54 23.06
CA TYR A 314 17.94 3.79 23.35
C TYR A 314 19.22 4.57 23.00
N SER A 315 19.13 5.83 22.63
CA SER A 315 20.30 6.64 22.24
C SER A 315 21.22 7.00 23.41
N SER A 316 20.77 6.81 24.63
CA SER A 316 21.54 6.91 25.86
C SER A 316 21.98 5.51 26.34
N PRO A 317 23.12 5.34 27.06
CA PRO A 317 23.46 4.07 27.70
C PRO A 317 22.41 3.60 28.71
N LYS A 318 21.40 4.43 28.99
CA LYS A 318 20.28 4.13 29.89
C LYS A 318 18.97 4.24 29.09
N LEU A 319 18.10 3.25 29.28
CA LEU A 319 16.77 3.24 28.71
C LEU A 319 15.98 4.47 29.22
N ALA A 320 15.46 5.25 28.29
CA ALA A 320 14.49 6.33 28.53
C ALA A 320 13.12 5.90 27.99
N TYR A 321 12.05 6.05 28.78
CA TYR A 321 10.71 5.74 28.30
C TYR A 321 9.66 6.71 28.82
N SER A 322 8.60 6.88 28.02
CA SER A 322 7.35 7.53 28.37
C SER A 322 6.19 6.66 27.89
N ILE A 323 5.33 6.22 28.79
CA ILE A 323 4.21 5.33 28.51
C ILE A 323 2.91 6.05 28.88
N LYS A 324 1.94 6.09 27.97
CA LYS A 324 0.62 6.64 28.26
C LYS A 324 -0.16 5.62 29.10
N VAL A 325 -0.44 5.99 30.35
CA VAL A 325 -1.19 5.15 31.29
C VAL A 325 -2.68 5.47 31.23
N ASP A 326 -3.03 6.75 30.99
CA ASP A 326 -4.40 7.26 30.90
C ASP A 326 -4.44 8.44 29.93
N GLU A 327 -5.62 8.94 29.56
CA GLU A 327 -5.79 10.06 28.62
C GLU A 327 -4.94 11.28 28.98
N ASN A 328 -4.78 11.55 30.27
CA ASN A 328 -4.06 12.71 30.80
C ASN A 328 -2.79 12.36 31.59
N LYS A 329 -2.39 11.08 31.67
CA LYS A 329 -1.27 10.65 32.51
C LYS A 329 -0.27 9.82 31.72
N LYS A 330 0.99 10.24 31.75
CA LYS A 330 2.14 9.48 31.27
C LYS A 330 3.01 9.04 32.44
N ASP A 331 3.49 7.82 32.40
CA ASP A 331 4.55 7.31 33.25
C ASP A 331 5.89 7.42 32.54
N CYS A 332 6.82 8.15 33.12
CA CYS A 332 8.13 8.42 32.55
C CYS A 332 9.22 8.05 33.55
N ASN A 333 10.31 7.45 33.10
CA ASN A 333 11.44 7.26 33.97
C ASN A 333 12.32 8.54 34.07
N SER A 334 13.25 8.56 35.03
CA SER A 334 14.14 9.71 35.27
C SER A 334 15.11 10.04 34.13
N ASN A 335 15.23 9.15 33.16
CA ASN A 335 16.10 9.36 32.00
C ASN A 335 15.35 9.97 30.80
N TYR A 336 14.01 10.06 30.87
CA TYR A 336 13.20 10.61 29.78
C TYR A 336 13.28 12.16 29.79
N ASP A 337 13.71 12.71 28.66
CA ASP A 337 13.74 14.15 28.40
C ASP A 337 12.81 14.48 27.23
N SER A 338 11.73 15.18 27.53
CA SER A 338 10.73 15.57 26.53
C SER A 338 11.27 16.55 25.47
N GLN A 339 12.25 17.39 25.83
CA GLN A 339 12.83 18.34 24.88
C GLN A 339 13.73 17.61 23.89
N GLN A 340 14.53 16.66 24.38
CA GLN A 340 15.35 15.79 23.51
C GLN A 340 14.47 14.98 22.56
N GLU A 341 13.33 14.45 23.05
CA GLU A 341 12.39 13.70 22.22
C GLU A 341 11.75 14.57 21.13
N ILE A 342 11.32 15.79 21.47
CA ILE A 342 10.84 16.77 20.47
C ILE A 342 11.91 17.04 19.41
N GLY A 343 13.14 17.29 19.83
CA GLY A 343 14.26 17.52 18.91
C GLY A 343 14.50 16.34 17.96
N GLN A 344 14.47 15.11 18.45
CA GLN A 344 14.61 13.92 17.62
C GLN A 344 13.48 13.77 16.61
N ARG A 345 12.23 14.05 17.02
CA ARG A 345 11.07 14.06 16.11
C ARG A 345 11.19 15.13 15.03
N ILE A 346 11.63 16.32 15.38
CA ILE A 346 11.90 17.39 14.41
C ILE A 346 12.94 16.93 13.38
N CYS A 347 14.02 16.30 13.81
CA CYS A 347 15.04 15.75 12.92
C CYS A 347 14.49 14.67 12.00
N GLU A 348 13.67 13.76 12.52
CA GLU A 348 13.08 12.69 11.72
C GLU A 348 12.07 13.25 10.70
N GLU A 349 11.21 14.18 11.11
CA GLU A 349 10.27 14.85 10.21
C GLU A 349 10.96 15.65 9.11
N ALA A 350 12.07 16.30 9.42
CA ALA A 350 12.88 16.98 8.43
C ALA A 350 13.48 16.01 7.40
N ARG A 351 13.95 14.82 7.84
CA ARG A 351 14.42 13.76 6.94
C ARG A 351 13.30 13.22 6.06
N ILE A 352 12.11 13.01 6.62
CA ILE A 352 10.94 12.56 5.86
C ILE A 352 10.56 13.62 4.82
N LEU A 353 10.52 14.88 5.20
CA LEU A 353 10.25 15.98 4.26
C LEU A 353 11.32 16.06 3.16
N TYR A 354 12.61 15.92 3.50
CA TYR A 354 13.69 15.85 2.51
C TYR A 354 13.45 14.73 1.51
N VAL A 355 13.10 13.53 1.97
CA VAL A 355 12.78 12.41 1.09
C VAL A 355 11.61 12.78 0.19
N ALA A 356 10.54 13.38 0.71
CA ALA A 356 9.37 13.76 -0.08
C ALA A 356 9.73 14.76 -1.20
N LEU A 357 10.47 15.81 -0.87
CA LEU A 357 10.87 16.87 -1.82
C LEU A 357 11.78 16.32 -2.94
N THR A 358 12.66 15.38 -2.59
CA THR A 358 13.60 14.78 -3.56
C THR A 358 12.99 13.72 -4.46
N ARG A 359 11.69 13.43 -4.34
CA ARG A 359 11.00 12.45 -5.21
C ARG A 359 10.49 13.07 -6.50
N ALA A 360 10.40 14.38 -6.61
CA ALA A 360 9.89 15.08 -7.78
C ALA A 360 10.98 15.21 -8.87
N ILE A 361 10.63 14.77 -10.09
CA ILE A 361 11.48 14.98 -11.27
C ILE A 361 11.28 16.39 -11.83
N ARG A 362 10.01 16.87 -11.89
CA ARG A 362 9.65 18.18 -12.46
C ARG A 362 9.09 19.14 -11.42
N ASN A 363 7.92 18.79 -10.86
CA ASN A 363 7.18 19.70 -10.00
C ASN A 363 6.99 19.12 -8.59
N CYS A 364 7.26 19.93 -7.59
CA CYS A 364 6.87 19.64 -6.22
C CYS A 364 5.90 20.74 -5.75
N ILE A 365 4.66 20.33 -5.44
CA ILE A 365 3.58 21.20 -5.02
C ILE A 365 3.26 20.89 -3.57
N TRP A 366 3.26 21.87 -2.70
CA TRP A 366 2.82 21.69 -1.33
C TRP A 366 1.62 22.56 -1.01
N MET A 367 0.70 22.02 -0.23
CA MET A 367 -0.55 22.68 0.12
C MET A 367 -0.46 23.25 1.53
N LYS A 368 -0.82 24.52 1.68
CA LYS A 368 -0.81 25.24 2.95
C LYS A 368 -2.22 25.60 3.36
N ASP A 369 -2.59 25.22 4.57
CA ASP A 369 -3.81 25.69 5.22
C ASP A 369 -3.57 27.10 5.80
N ALA A 370 -4.28 28.09 5.26
CA ALA A 370 -4.14 29.48 5.71
C ALA A 370 -4.63 29.69 7.16
N ASP A 371 -5.54 28.85 7.63
CA ASP A 371 -6.20 29.00 8.93
C ASP A 371 -5.47 28.22 10.05
N LYS A 372 -4.62 27.24 9.69
CA LYS A 372 -3.81 26.49 10.65
C LYS A 372 -2.53 27.23 11.00
N LYS A 373 -2.44 27.63 12.26
CA LYS A 373 -1.22 28.18 12.86
C LYS A 373 -0.54 27.10 13.70
N SER A 374 0.34 26.34 13.10
CA SER A 374 1.23 25.44 13.86
C SER A 374 2.59 26.11 14.05
N ASN A 375 3.13 26.05 15.27
CA ASN A 375 4.47 26.57 15.56
C ASN A 375 5.56 25.70 14.92
N MET A 376 5.29 24.42 14.69
CA MET A 376 6.23 23.47 14.09
C MET A 376 5.46 22.51 13.18
N SER A 377 5.68 22.60 11.87
CA SER A 377 5.04 21.78 10.83
C SER A 377 5.87 21.78 9.56
N TRP A 378 5.60 20.90 8.60
CA TRP A 378 6.25 20.93 7.30
C TRP A 378 6.02 22.26 6.57
N SER A 379 4.79 22.81 6.62
CA SER A 379 4.53 24.13 6.01
C SER A 379 5.43 25.20 6.61
N LYS A 380 5.74 25.14 7.91
CA LYS A 380 6.65 26.10 8.55
C LYS A 380 8.09 25.98 8.05
N PHE A 381 8.56 24.77 7.74
CA PHE A 381 9.85 24.54 7.11
C PHE A 381 9.88 25.01 5.64
N LEU A 382 8.74 24.89 4.93
CA LEU A 382 8.60 25.21 3.51
C LEU A 382 8.32 26.69 3.25
N GLU A 383 7.84 27.45 4.24
CA GLU A 383 7.63 28.90 4.12
C GLU A 383 8.95 29.61 3.80
N VAL A 384 8.99 30.23 2.63
CA VAL A 384 10.14 31.01 2.13
C VAL A 384 10.06 32.45 2.60
#